data_0b4f36b220f36e835022ec94a48d4c6f
#
_entry.id   0b4f36b220f36e835022ec94a48d4c6f
#
_cell.length_a   1.000
_cell.length_b   1.000
_cell.length_c   1.000
_cell.angle_alpha   90.00
_cell.angle_beta   90.00
_cell.angle_gamma   90.00
#
_symmetry.space_group_name_H-M   'P 1'
#
loop_
_entity.id
_entity.type
_entity.pdbx_description
1 polymer ?
#
loop_
_entity_poly.entity_id
_entity_poly.type
_entity_poly.pdbx_seq_one_letter_code
_entity_poly.pdbx_strand_id
1 'polypeptide(L)'
;EVYAPDLHIGTTTDVEGNYKLNNLPNREIQILFSYIGYHDVYKTINLDNNELIIDVVLEENVFDLDEVIISTPFNKLQSDNVMKVEFAKVKALKKKGAVTLMEGLETISGVSQISTGTSIGKPVIRGLSGNRVLVYAQGVRLENQQFGDEHGLGINSAGVESVEVIKGPASLLYGSDALGGVIYFTPEKFAPNDTFQGDLSQQYFSNTNGSSTTIGFKNSYEKWKFLVRGAYDTHLDYQTPSSDKVTNTRYNEVNFNSGIRYNNNLISSELRYNVNKSNLGLTEGIESQSNSRIPNLPYQEITNQIVSLHNHIFLKNSKFDIDFGYISN
;
A
#
# COMPACT_ATOMS: atom_id res chain seq x y z
N GLU A 1 -7.25 -17.82 -4.87
CA GLU A 1 -7.91 -16.56 -5.26
C GLU A 1 -8.15 -16.55 -6.77
N VAL A 2 -9.31 -16.03 -7.20
CA VAL A 2 -9.64 -15.76 -8.60
C VAL A 2 -9.90 -14.27 -8.72
N TYR A 3 -9.12 -13.56 -9.52
CA TYR A 3 -9.08 -12.09 -9.50
C TYR A 3 -9.00 -11.53 -10.92
N ALA A 4 -9.84 -10.56 -11.24
CA ALA A 4 -9.77 -9.79 -12.48
C ALA A 4 -9.02 -8.47 -12.21
N PRO A 5 -7.73 -8.35 -12.57
CA PRO A 5 -6.90 -7.20 -12.22
C PRO A 5 -7.44 -5.88 -12.74
N ASP A 6 -7.87 -5.84 -14.01
CA ASP A 6 -8.42 -4.65 -14.65
C ASP A 6 -9.69 -4.10 -14.01
N LEU A 7 -10.42 -4.97 -13.31
CA LEU A 7 -11.70 -4.65 -12.69
C LEU A 7 -11.59 -4.52 -11.18
N HIS A 8 -10.47 -4.97 -10.62
CA HIS A 8 -10.28 -5.13 -9.20
C HIS A 8 -11.39 -5.96 -8.52
N ILE A 9 -11.94 -6.93 -9.24
CA ILE A 9 -12.97 -7.85 -8.76
C ILE A 9 -12.31 -9.21 -8.49
N GLY A 10 -12.57 -9.80 -7.34
CA GLY A 10 -12.03 -11.11 -7.00
C GLY A 10 -12.98 -11.92 -6.13
N THR A 11 -12.72 -13.22 -6.11
CA THR A 11 -13.39 -14.21 -5.25
C THR A 11 -12.38 -15.25 -4.78
N THR A 12 -12.78 -16.09 -3.84
CA THR A 12 -12.04 -17.28 -3.43
C THR A 12 -12.83 -18.52 -3.83
N THR A 13 -12.14 -19.64 -3.99
CA THR A 13 -12.77 -20.94 -4.15
C THR A 13 -13.33 -21.45 -2.83
N ASP A 14 -14.39 -22.26 -2.89
CA ASP A 14 -14.82 -23.11 -1.77
C ASP A 14 -13.86 -24.31 -1.58
N VAL A 15 -14.23 -25.22 -0.68
CA VAL A 15 -13.41 -26.41 -0.35
C VAL A 15 -13.37 -27.45 -1.48
N GLU A 16 -14.33 -27.43 -2.39
CA GLU A 16 -14.39 -28.25 -3.60
C GLU A 16 -13.68 -27.59 -4.80
N GLY A 17 -13.21 -26.36 -4.65
CA GLY A 17 -12.53 -25.60 -5.71
C GLY A 17 -13.46 -24.80 -6.60
N ASN A 18 -14.77 -24.74 -6.32
CA ASN A 18 -15.71 -23.96 -7.11
C ASN A 18 -15.59 -22.48 -6.76
N TYR A 19 -15.76 -21.62 -7.77
CA TYR A 19 -15.75 -20.18 -7.61
C TYR A 19 -16.80 -19.53 -8.51
N LYS A 20 -17.20 -18.30 -8.15
CA LYS A 20 -18.09 -17.49 -8.95
C LYS A 20 -17.63 -16.02 -8.96
N LEU A 21 -17.41 -15.48 -10.15
CA LEU A 21 -17.20 -14.05 -10.38
C LEU A 21 -18.45 -13.45 -11.01
N ASN A 22 -19.08 -12.50 -10.34
CA ASN A 22 -20.27 -11.83 -10.80
C ASN A 22 -19.97 -10.40 -11.26
N ASN A 23 -20.88 -9.80 -12.02
CA ASN A 23 -20.82 -8.40 -12.45
C ASN A 23 -19.58 -8.08 -13.29
N LEU A 24 -19.20 -9.01 -14.16
CA LEU A 24 -18.14 -8.79 -15.15
C LEU A 24 -18.73 -8.14 -16.42
N PRO A 25 -18.00 -7.20 -17.05
CA PRO A 25 -18.46 -6.58 -18.29
C PRO A 25 -18.37 -7.55 -19.48
N ASN A 26 -19.27 -7.38 -20.46
CA ASN A 26 -19.27 -8.17 -21.70
C ASN A 26 -18.17 -7.73 -22.66
N ARG A 27 -16.95 -8.18 -22.40
CA ARG A 27 -15.76 -7.90 -23.21
C ARG A 27 -14.66 -8.90 -22.90
N GLU A 28 -13.55 -8.74 -23.58
CA GLU A 28 -12.30 -9.41 -23.22
C GLU A 28 -11.79 -8.89 -21.89
N ILE A 29 -11.56 -9.79 -20.94
CA ILE A 29 -10.99 -9.52 -19.61
C ILE A 29 -9.92 -10.54 -19.27
N GLN A 30 -8.92 -10.11 -18.51
CA GLN A 30 -7.91 -11.01 -17.97
C GLN A 30 -8.29 -11.43 -16.56
N ILE A 31 -8.22 -12.73 -16.28
CA ILE A 31 -8.45 -13.30 -14.95
C ILE A 31 -7.17 -13.98 -14.46
N LEU A 32 -6.78 -13.63 -13.24
CA LEU A 32 -5.70 -14.25 -12.50
C LEU A 32 -6.26 -15.34 -11.59
N PHE A 33 -5.66 -16.51 -11.64
CA PHE A 33 -5.87 -17.63 -10.73
C PHE A 33 -4.60 -17.83 -9.91
N SER A 34 -4.70 -17.69 -8.59
CA SER A 34 -3.54 -17.81 -7.70
C SER A 34 -3.85 -18.62 -6.46
N TYR A 35 -2.88 -19.42 -6.01
CA TYR A 35 -2.92 -20.14 -4.76
C TYR A 35 -1.52 -20.25 -4.16
N ILE A 36 -1.40 -20.18 -2.82
CA ILE A 36 -0.11 -20.25 -2.14
C ILE A 36 0.58 -21.56 -2.45
N GLY A 37 1.80 -21.49 -2.99
CA GLY A 37 2.59 -22.68 -3.37
C GLY A 37 2.33 -23.19 -4.79
N TYR A 38 1.62 -22.43 -5.61
CA TYR A 38 1.34 -22.76 -7.01
C TYR A 38 1.73 -21.59 -7.93
N HIS A 39 2.02 -21.90 -9.19
CA HIS A 39 2.21 -20.87 -10.22
C HIS A 39 0.91 -20.14 -10.51
N ASP A 40 0.99 -18.82 -10.58
CA ASP A 40 -0.14 -17.99 -10.98
C ASP A 40 -0.45 -18.20 -12.47
N VAL A 41 -1.74 -18.33 -12.79
CA VAL A 41 -2.21 -18.53 -14.16
C VAL A 41 -3.09 -17.36 -14.58
N TYR A 42 -2.75 -16.73 -15.70
CA TYR A 42 -3.59 -15.73 -16.35
C TYR A 42 -4.37 -16.36 -17.50
N LYS A 43 -5.66 -16.10 -17.55
CA LYS A 43 -6.51 -16.43 -18.70
C LYS A 43 -7.23 -15.20 -19.20
N THR A 44 -7.09 -14.92 -20.49
CA THR A 44 -7.89 -13.92 -21.19
C THR A 44 -9.17 -14.57 -21.67
N ILE A 45 -10.32 -14.03 -21.28
CA ILE A 45 -11.63 -14.54 -21.62
C ILE A 45 -12.46 -13.46 -22.29
N ASN A 46 -13.32 -13.85 -23.21
CA ASN A 46 -14.30 -12.98 -23.83
C ASN A 46 -15.71 -13.35 -23.35
N LEU A 47 -16.39 -12.40 -22.72
CA LEU A 47 -17.74 -12.60 -22.18
C LEU A 47 -18.77 -12.01 -23.16
N ASP A 48 -19.58 -12.88 -23.72
CA ASP A 48 -20.68 -12.55 -24.65
C ASP A 48 -22.05 -12.84 -24.01
N ASN A 49 -22.39 -12.11 -22.93
CA ASN A 49 -23.68 -12.21 -22.22
C ASN A 49 -24.07 -13.59 -21.66
N ASN A 50 -23.20 -14.57 -21.65
CA ASN A 50 -23.45 -15.93 -21.16
C ASN A 50 -22.63 -16.25 -19.91
N GLU A 51 -23.11 -17.19 -19.10
CA GLU A 51 -22.27 -17.81 -18.08
C GLU A 51 -21.14 -18.59 -18.77
N LEU A 52 -19.91 -18.36 -18.33
CA LEU A 52 -18.75 -19.08 -18.81
C LEU A 52 -18.18 -19.93 -17.68
N ILE A 53 -18.03 -21.21 -17.93
CA ILE A 53 -17.38 -22.14 -17.00
C ILE A 53 -15.92 -22.27 -17.41
N ILE A 54 -15.01 -22.04 -16.47
CA ILE A 54 -13.58 -22.10 -16.70
C ILE A 54 -12.95 -22.96 -15.63
N ASP A 55 -12.42 -24.10 -16.01
CA ASP A 55 -11.61 -24.94 -15.15
C ASP A 55 -10.14 -24.60 -15.33
N VAL A 56 -9.43 -24.45 -14.21
CA VAL A 56 -8.01 -24.11 -14.18
C VAL A 56 -7.29 -25.07 -13.25
N VAL A 57 -6.25 -25.69 -13.77
CA VAL A 57 -5.30 -26.47 -12.98
C VAL A 57 -4.08 -25.59 -12.72
N LEU A 58 -3.72 -25.44 -11.45
CA LEU A 58 -2.50 -24.75 -11.04
C LEU A 58 -1.39 -25.78 -10.85
N GLU A 59 -0.18 -25.46 -11.33
CA GLU A 59 1.02 -26.27 -11.12
C GLU A 59 1.71 -25.85 -9.83
N GLU A 60 2.21 -26.83 -9.06
CA GLU A 60 2.95 -26.54 -7.82
C GLU A 60 4.22 -25.76 -8.11
N ASN A 61 4.42 -24.67 -7.36
CA ASN A 61 5.61 -23.86 -7.39
C ASN A 61 6.42 -24.06 -6.11
N VAL A 62 7.59 -24.66 -6.23
CA VAL A 62 8.52 -24.90 -5.12
C VAL A 62 9.35 -23.63 -4.80
N PHE A 63 9.30 -22.61 -5.65
CA PHE A 63 10.02 -21.35 -5.53
C PHE A 63 9.06 -20.15 -5.50
N ASP A 64 9.50 -19.05 -4.91
CA ASP A 64 8.75 -17.82 -4.62
C ASP A 64 7.59 -17.49 -5.57
N LEU A 65 6.43 -17.19 -4.96
CA LEU A 65 5.25 -16.66 -5.65
C LEU A 65 5.64 -15.45 -6.52
N ASP A 66 5.50 -15.58 -7.83
CA ASP A 66 5.59 -14.45 -8.75
C ASP A 66 4.51 -13.42 -8.42
N GLU A 67 4.93 -12.22 -8.09
CA GLU A 67 4.04 -11.17 -7.61
C GLU A 67 3.50 -10.35 -8.79
N VAL A 68 2.20 -10.04 -8.74
CA VAL A 68 1.56 -9.16 -9.73
C VAL A 68 1.98 -7.73 -9.47
N ILE A 69 2.62 -7.11 -10.43
CA ILE A 69 3.03 -5.71 -10.37
C ILE A 69 1.90 -4.82 -10.89
N ILE A 70 1.39 -3.96 -10.02
CA ILE A 70 0.22 -3.10 -10.29
C ILE A 70 0.66 -1.73 -10.81
N SER A 71 1.84 -1.26 -10.40
CA SER A 71 2.37 0.05 -10.78
C SER A 71 2.79 0.19 -12.25
N THR A 72 2.87 -0.90 -12.99
CA THR A 72 3.18 -0.83 -14.43
C THR A 72 1.88 -0.80 -15.27
N PRO A 73 1.91 -0.21 -16.48
CA PRO A 73 0.71 -0.09 -17.33
C PRO A 73 0.06 -1.42 -17.72
N PHE A 74 0.70 -2.54 -17.46
CA PHE A 74 0.31 -3.84 -17.97
C PHE A 74 -0.10 -4.87 -16.91
N ASN A 75 -0.12 -4.53 -15.61
CA ASN A 75 -0.49 -5.45 -14.51
C ASN A 75 -0.01 -6.89 -14.73
N LYS A 76 1.29 -7.06 -14.99
CA LYS A 76 1.90 -8.34 -15.33
C LYS A 76 2.59 -8.96 -14.14
N LEU A 77 2.81 -10.28 -14.21
CA LEU A 77 3.74 -10.97 -13.32
C LEU A 77 5.13 -10.35 -13.39
N GLN A 78 5.88 -10.38 -12.30
CA GLN A 78 7.25 -9.88 -12.26
C GLN A 78 8.14 -10.57 -13.31
N SER A 79 7.96 -11.86 -13.53
CA SER A 79 8.66 -12.65 -14.56
C SER A 79 8.42 -12.15 -15.98
N ASP A 80 7.22 -11.62 -16.26
CA ASP A 80 6.80 -11.12 -17.57
C ASP A 80 7.13 -9.64 -17.76
N ASN A 81 7.57 -8.96 -16.70
CA ASN A 81 8.00 -7.57 -16.79
C ASN A 81 9.43 -7.48 -17.29
N VAL A 82 9.65 -6.73 -18.37
CA VAL A 82 10.97 -6.40 -18.90
C VAL A 82 11.82 -5.63 -17.89
N MET A 83 11.15 -5.05 -16.88
CA MET A 83 11.74 -4.16 -15.89
C MET A 83 11.57 -4.76 -14.50
N LYS A 84 12.68 -4.84 -13.75
CA LYS A 84 12.65 -5.35 -12.39
C LYS A 84 11.98 -4.32 -11.46
N VAL A 85 10.81 -4.67 -10.92
CA VAL A 85 10.12 -3.96 -9.86
C VAL A 85 10.32 -4.75 -8.56
N GLU A 86 10.82 -4.11 -7.52
CA GLU A 86 10.93 -4.77 -6.22
C GLU A 86 9.59 -4.63 -5.50
N PHE A 87 9.07 -5.74 -5.02
CA PHE A 87 7.77 -5.81 -4.33
C PHE A 87 7.95 -6.29 -2.90
N ALA A 88 7.14 -5.74 -1.98
CA ALA A 88 7.06 -6.23 -0.61
C ALA A 88 5.66 -6.05 -0.03
N LYS A 89 5.13 -7.07 0.63
CA LYS A 89 3.91 -6.95 1.43
C LYS A 89 4.21 -6.22 2.73
N VAL A 90 3.42 -5.20 3.07
CA VAL A 90 3.61 -4.42 4.30
C VAL A 90 3.56 -5.30 5.55
N LYS A 91 2.70 -6.31 5.55
CA LYS A 91 2.65 -7.32 6.64
C LYS A 91 3.99 -8.06 6.82
N ALA A 92 4.73 -8.34 5.75
CA ALA A 92 6.04 -8.98 5.82
C ALA A 92 7.10 -8.03 6.38
N LEU A 93 7.07 -6.75 5.99
CA LEU A 93 7.96 -5.71 6.52
C LEU A 93 7.76 -5.55 8.03
N LYS A 94 6.52 -5.44 8.49
CA LYS A 94 6.17 -5.38 9.92
C LYS A 94 6.64 -6.61 10.71
N LYS A 95 6.53 -7.82 10.14
CA LYS A 95 7.02 -9.04 10.80
C LYS A 95 8.53 -9.07 11.00
N LYS A 96 9.30 -8.31 10.21
CA LYS A 96 10.76 -8.14 10.39
C LYS A 96 11.11 -7.14 11.50
N GLY A 97 10.12 -6.53 12.17
CA GLY A 97 10.31 -5.64 13.30
C GLY A 97 10.35 -4.15 12.92
N ALA A 98 10.10 -3.79 11.69
CA ALA A 98 10.07 -2.38 11.27
C ALA A 98 9.05 -1.58 12.08
N VAL A 99 9.49 -0.50 12.69
CA VAL A 99 8.64 0.42 13.47
C VAL A 99 7.82 1.29 12.53
N THR A 100 8.46 1.80 11.48
CA THR A 100 7.81 2.65 10.48
C THR A 100 7.79 1.98 9.11
N LEU A 101 6.94 2.49 8.23
CA LEU A 101 6.89 2.01 6.86
C LEU A 101 8.21 2.26 6.12
N MET A 102 8.85 3.42 6.37
CA MET A 102 10.12 3.76 5.74
C MET A 102 11.25 2.84 6.19
N GLU A 103 11.34 2.51 7.48
CA GLU A 103 12.31 1.54 8.00
C GLU A 103 12.13 0.17 7.33
N GLY A 104 10.88 -0.26 7.14
CA GLY A 104 10.58 -1.47 6.39
C GLY A 104 11.12 -1.45 4.96
N LEU A 105 11.05 -0.33 4.28
CA LEU A 105 11.54 -0.16 2.91
C LEU A 105 13.05 -0.31 2.77
N GLU A 106 13.84 -0.04 3.81
CA GLU A 106 15.29 -0.23 3.79
C GLU A 106 15.72 -1.70 3.61
N THR A 107 14.79 -2.63 3.85
CA THR A 107 15.04 -4.06 3.54
C THR A 107 15.06 -4.35 2.04
N ILE A 108 14.64 -3.39 1.20
CA ILE A 108 14.64 -3.49 -0.25
C ILE A 108 15.99 -3.00 -0.78
N SER A 109 16.67 -3.83 -1.56
CA SER A 109 17.99 -3.50 -2.11
C SER A 109 18.00 -2.16 -2.85
N GLY A 110 18.96 -1.27 -2.51
CA GLY A 110 19.12 0.05 -3.12
C GLY A 110 18.11 1.11 -2.66
N VAL A 111 17.37 0.81 -1.60
CA VAL A 111 16.55 1.77 -0.85
C VAL A 111 17.21 2.02 0.49
N SER A 112 17.32 3.28 0.88
CA SER A 112 17.76 3.75 2.19
C SER A 112 16.92 4.96 2.60
N GLN A 113 17.19 5.52 3.76
CA GLN A 113 16.49 6.74 4.20
C GLN A 113 17.46 7.80 4.72
N ILE A 114 17.04 9.05 4.62
CA ILE A 114 17.54 10.14 5.46
C ILE A 114 16.58 10.19 6.64
N SER A 115 17.09 9.98 7.85
CA SER A 115 16.27 9.89 9.04
C SER A 115 16.63 10.94 10.07
N THR A 116 15.61 11.59 10.64
CA THR A 116 15.72 12.47 11.80
C THR A 116 14.90 11.88 12.94
N GLY A 117 15.49 10.93 13.67
CA GLY A 117 14.78 10.13 14.68
C GLY A 117 14.02 8.94 14.06
N THR A 118 13.14 8.32 14.86
CA THR A 118 12.44 7.08 14.47
C THR A 118 11.28 7.35 13.50
N SER A 119 10.58 8.48 13.66
CA SER A 119 9.32 8.77 12.97
C SER A 119 9.50 9.47 11.62
N ILE A 120 10.64 10.08 11.40
CA ILE A 120 10.91 10.89 10.20
C ILE A 120 11.92 10.16 9.34
N GLY A 121 11.46 9.59 8.26
CA GLY A 121 12.29 8.91 7.27
C GLY A 121 11.94 9.34 5.86
N LYS A 122 12.91 9.88 5.14
CA LYS A 122 12.78 10.33 3.75
C LYS A 122 13.42 9.29 2.84
N PRO A 123 12.71 8.78 1.82
CA PRO A 123 13.24 7.73 0.98
C PRO A 123 14.41 8.22 0.11
N VAL A 124 15.41 7.37 0.00
CA VAL A 124 16.57 7.51 -0.89
C VAL A 124 16.65 6.28 -1.76
N ILE A 125 16.63 6.44 -3.07
CA ILE A 125 16.78 5.34 -4.03
C ILE A 125 18.07 5.58 -4.83
N ARG A 126 19.02 4.64 -4.74
CA ARG A 126 20.32 4.73 -5.43
C ARG A 126 21.04 6.06 -5.19
N GLY A 127 20.95 6.60 -3.97
CA GLY A 127 21.59 7.85 -3.57
C GLY A 127 20.82 9.13 -3.97
N LEU A 128 19.63 9.01 -4.55
CA LEU A 128 18.79 10.15 -4.92
C LEU A 128 17.58 10.24 -3.99
N SER A 129 17.23 11.46 -3.58
CA SER A 129 16.13 11.77 -2.66
C SER A 129 15.37 13.03 -3.09
N GLY A 130 14.38 13.41 -2.31
CA GLY A 130 13.58 14.61 -2.55
C GLY A 130 12.79 14.51 -3.85
N ASN A 131 12.80 15.58 -4.65
CA ASN A 131 12.06 15.65 -5.91
C ASN A 131 12.48 14.62 -6.99
N ARG A 132 13.54 13.83 -6.72
CA ARG A 132 14.02 12.80 -7.65
C ARG A 132 13.51 11.41 -7.34
N VAL A 133 12.75 11.26 -6.26
CA VAL A 133 12.06 10.04 -5.87
C VAL A 133 10.57 10.36 -5.77
N LEU A 134 9.79 9.75 -6.64
CA LEU A 134 8.33 9.92 -6.62
C LEU A 134 7.69 8.92 -5.68
N VAL A 135 6.70 9.38 -4.94
CA VAL A 135 5.90 8.54 -4.04
C VAL A 135 4.44 8.63 -4.46
N TYR A 136 3.82 7.47 -4.61
CA TYR A 136 2.41 7.35 -4.92
C TYR A 136 1.68 6.57 -3.83
N ALA A 137 0.49 6.99 -3.48
CA ALA A 137 -0.44 6.25 -2.64
C ALA A 137 -1.85 6.34 -3.22
N GLN A 138 -2.54 5.21 -3.32
CA GLN A 138 -3.90 5.14 -3.89
C GLN A 138 -3.98 5.74 -5.32
N GLY A 139 -2.91 5.62 -6.11
CA GLY A 139 -2.81 6.24 -7.44
C GLY A 139 -2.52 7.75 -7.45
N VAL A 140 -2.46 8.41 -6.29
CA VAL A 140 -2.19 9.85 -6.16
C VAL A 140 -0.71 10.08 -5.86
N ARG A 141 -0.06 10.98 -6.60
CA ARG A 141 1.30 11.41 -6.33
C ARG A 141 1.34 12.27 -5.06
N LEU A 142 2.28 11.98 -4.18
CA LEU A 142 2.53 12.75 -2.96
C LEU A 142 3.59 13.81 -3.20
N GLU A 143 3.30 15.05 -2.86
CA GLU A 143 4.19 16.19 -3.10
C GLU A 143 5.09 16.52 -1.89
N ASN A 144 4.91 15.86 -0.75
CA ASN A 144 5.67 16.15 0.48
C ASN A 144 7.17 15.86 0.40
N GLN A 145 7.64 15.11 -0.62
CA GLN A 145 9.06 14.81 -0.79
C GLN A 145 9.91 16.02 -1.20
N GLN A 146 9.29 17.09 -1.68
CA GLN A 146 9.97 18.33 -2.05
C GLN A 146 10.45 19.17 -0.86
N PHE A 147 9.88 18.95 0.34
CA PHE A 147 10.25 19.68 1.54
C PHE A 147 11.59 19.19 2.13
N GLY A 148 12.08 19.83 3.20
CA GLY A 148 13.33 19.49 3.88
C GLY A 148 13.43 18.06 4.41
N ASP A 149 14.59 17.72 4.95
CA ASP A 149 14.85 16.34 5.43
C ASP A 149 14.07 15.99 6.71
N GLU A 150 13.49 16.97 7.36
CA GLU A 150 12.59 16.85 8.50
C GLU A 150 11.18 16.37 8.10
N HIS A 151 10.86 16.35 6.80
CA HIS A 151 9.59 15.85 6.28
C HIS A 151 9.74 14.41 5.81
N GLY A 152 9.19 13.50 6.57
CA GLY A 152 9.20 12.07 6.27
C GLY A 152 8.22 11.66 5.17
N LEU A 153 7.97 10.37 5.10
CA LEU A 153 7.12 9.77 4.06
C LEU A 153 5.66 10.26 4.11
N GLY A 154 5.16 10.59 5.31
CA GLY A 154 3.81 11.13 5.50
C GLY A 154 2.67 10.11 5.34
N ILE A 155 3.00 8.83 5.29
CA ILE A 155 2.04 7.71 5.16
C ILE A 155 2.24 6.73 6.30
N ASN A 156 1.12 6.32 6.92
CA ASN A 156 1.08 5.22 7.87
C ASN A 156 0.99 3.87 7.12
N SER A 157 1.49 2.83 7.74
CA SER A 157 1.40 1.45 7.23
C SER A 157 0.00 0.85 7.25
N ALA A 158 -0.92 1.44 8.03
CA ALA A 158 -2.31 1.00 8.07
C ALA A 158 -3.02 1.31 6.74
N GLY A 159 -3.78 0.36 6.23
CA GLY A 159 -4.48 0.49 4.96
C GLY A 159 -3.60 0.39 3.71
N VAL A 160 -2.32 0.04 3.87
CA VAL A 160 -1.40 -0.28 2.78
C VAL A 160 -1.20 -1.79 2.70
N GLU A 161 -1.49 -2.38 1.55
CA GLU A 161 -1.31 -3.82 1.29
C GLU A 161 0.14 -4.16 0.99
N SER A 162 0.71 -3.44 0.03
CA SER A 162 2.05 -3.69 -0.51
C SER A 162 2.73 -2.42 -0.96
N VAL A 163 4.02 -2.53 -1.17
CA VAL A 163 4.84 -1.49 -1.77
C VAL A 163 5.58 -2.06 -2.98
N GLU A 164 5.62 -1.29 -4.03
CA GLU A 164 6.40 -1.54 -5.24
C GLU A 164 7.45 -0.44 -5.39
N VAL A 165 8.70 -0.84 -5.62
CA VAL A 165 9.80 0.10 -5.84
C VAL A 165 10.32 -0.09 -7.25
N ILE A 166 10.07 0.91 -8.09
CA ILE A 166 10.44 0.94 -9.50
C ILE A 166 11.75 1.70 -9.62
N LYS A 167 12.77 1.05 -10.18
CA LYS A 167 14.12 1.60 -10.30
C LYS A 167 14.61 1.57 -11.74
N GLY A 168 15.37 2.61 -12.14
CA GLY A 168 15.98 2.68 -13.45
C GLY A 168 14.99 3.12 -14.55
N PRO A 169 15.16 2.67 -15.82
CA PRO A 169 14.39 3.21 -16.95
C PRO A 169 12.88 3.11 -16.83
N ALA A 170 12.38 2.12 -16.07
CA ALA A 170 10.96 1.96 -15.77
C ALA A 170 10.32 3.17 -15.09
N SER A 171 11.09 3.85 -14.25
CA SER A 171 10.60 5.02 -13.54
C SER A 171 10.27 6.20 -14.47
N LEU A 172 10.83 6.24 -15.67
CA LEU A 172 10.54 7.29 -16.67
C LEU A 172 9.09 7.29 -17.15
N LEU A 173 8.36 6.18 -16.98
CA LEU A 173 6.91 6.13 -17.22
C LEU A 173 6.12 7.11 -16.31
N TYR A 174 6.72 7.50 -15.19
CA TYR A 174 6.14 8.43 -14.21
C TYR A 174 6.62 9.88 -14.38
N GLY A 175 7.44 10.14 -15.39
CA GLY A 175 7.93 11.49 -15.74
C GLY A 175 9.39 11.73 -15.35
N SER A 176 9.86 12.95 -15.67
CA SER A 176 11.27 13.36 -15.53
C SER A 176 11.76 13.36 -14.08
N ASP A 177 10.88 13.57 -13.12
CA ASP A 177 11.23 13.67 -11.70
C ASP A 177 11.56 12.29 -11.08
N ALA A 178 11.24 11.21 -11.75
CA ALA A 178 11.48 9.84 -11.29
C ALA A 178 12.93 9.34 -11.54
N LEU A 179 13.93 10.22 -11.52
CA LEU A 179 15.33 9.87 -11.78
C LEU A 179 15.89 8.83 -10.80
N GLY A 180 15.56 8.93 -9.53
CA GLY A 180 15.94 7.97 -8.48
C GLY A 180 15.10 6.71 -8.57
N GLY A 181 13.83 6.87 -8.79
CA GLY A 181 12.84 5.80 -8.82
C GLY A 181 11.47 6.26 -8.37
N VAL A 182 10.57 5.28 -8.28
CA VAL A 182 9.20 5.47 -7.80
C VAL A 182 8.91 4.48 -6.69
N ILE A 183 8.27 4.95 -5.63
CA ILE A 183 7.69 4.12 -4.58
C ILE A 183 6.18 4.19 -4.75
N TYR A 184 5.55 3.04 -4.96
CA TYR A 184 4.11 2.95 -5.16
C TYR A 184 3.49 2.13 -4.04
N PHE A 185 2.64 2.77 -3.22
CA PHE A 185 1.89 2.14 -2.15
C PHE A 185 0.52 1.69 -2.64
N THR A 186 0.34 0.38 -2.71
CA THR A 186 -0.93 -0.22 -3.09
C THR A 186 -1.86 -0.22 -1.88
N PRO A 187 -3.08 0.33 -2.01
CA PRO A 187 -4.03 0.33 -0.91
C PRO A 187 -4.55 -1.09 -0.61
N GLU A 188 -4.98 -1.29 0.63
CA GLU A 188 -5.57 -2.54 1.09
C GLU A 188 -6.75 -2.97 0.21
N LYS A 189 -6.80 -4.26 -0.13
CA LYS A 189 -7.89 -4.85 -0.92
C LYS A 189 -9.19 -4.89 -0.12
N PHE A 190 -10.32 -4.70 -0.81
CA PHE A 190 -11.63 -4.95 -0.24
C PHE A 190 -11.83 -6.44 0.07
N ALA A 191 -12.83 -6.76 0.87
CA ALA A 191 -13.20 -8.14 1.13
C ALA A 191 -13.66 -8.86 -0.17
N PRO A 192 -13.48 -10.18 -0.27
CA PRO A 192 -14.10 -10.98 -1.33
C PRO A 192 -15.63 -10.80 -1.35
N ASN A 193 -16.27 -11.16 -2.46
CA ASN A 193 -17.73 -11.00 -2.58
C ASN A 193 -18.46 -11.74 -1.46
N ASP A 194 -19.54 -11.11 -0.97
CA ASP A 194 -20.45 -11.62 0.04
C ASP A 194 -19.76 -12.08 1.34
N THR A 195 -18.66 -11.39 1.71
CA THR A 195 -17.94 -11.67 2.96
C THR A 195 -17.81 -10.44 3.84
N PHE A 196 -17.80 -10.69 5.15
CA PHE A 196 -17.41 -9.73 6.18
C PHE A 196 -16.09 -10.17 6.79
N GLN A 197 -15.17 -9.24 6.95
CA GLN A 197 -13.87 -9.46 7.60
C GLN A 197 -13.61 -8.37 8.61
N GLY A 198 -13.11 -8.75 9.78
CA GLY A 198 -12.62 -7.82 10.80
C GLY A 198 -11.28 -8.30 11.33
N ASP A 199 -10.39 -7.37 11.62
CA ASP A 199 -9.08 -7.66 12.20
C ASP A 199 -8.69 -6.63 13.26
N LEU A 200 -7.95 -7.10 14.26
CA LEU A 200 -7.29 -6.29 15.26
C LEU A 200 -5.84 -6.71 15.32
N SER A 201 -4.93 -5.75 15.24
CA SER A 201 -3.49 -5.98 15.39
C SER A 201 -2.94 -5.06 16.47
N GLN A 202 -2.14 -5.64 17.36
CA GLN A 202 -1.40 -4.92 18.40
C GLN A 202 0.06 -5.31 18.32
N GLN A 203 0.95 -4.32 18.25
CA GLN A 203 2.40 -4.51 18.32
C GLN A 203 2.96 -3.69 19.48
N TYR A 204 3.99 -4.22 20.14
CA TYR A 204 4.74 -3.55 21.18
C TYR A 204 6.22 -3.48 20.78
N PHE A 205 6.85 -2.33 21.01
CA PHE A 205 8.23 -2.04 20.65
C PHE A 205 9.03 -1.72 21.94
N SER A 206 9.85 -2.65 22.37
CA SER A 206 10.58 -2.54 23.66
C SER A 206 11.57 -1.38 23.70
N ASN A 207 12.25 -1.09 22.60
CA ASN A 207 13.25 0.00 22.54
C ASN A 207 12.62 1.38 22.85
N THR A 208 11.47 1.66 22.24
CA THR A 208 10.75 2.93 22.42
C THR A 208 9.64 2.85 23.47
N ASN A 209 9.47 1.70 24.13
CA ASN A 209 8.29 1.42 24.98
C ASN A 209 6.99 1.86 24.26
N GLY A 210 6.96 1.60 22.97
CA GLY A 210 5.92 2.05 22.05
C GLY A 210 4.91 0.99 21.72
N SER A 211 3.81 1.41 21.13
CA SER A 211 2.78 0.50 20.66
C SER A 211 2.12 1.00 19.37
N SER A 212 1.75 0.04 18.52
CA SER A 212 0.95 0.24 17.32
C SER A 212 -0.31 -0.60 17.41
N THR A 213 -1.46 0.04 17.33
CA THR A 213 -2.78 -0.60 17.37
C THR A 213 -3.51 -0.31 16.07
N THR A 214 -3.99 -1.35 15.41
CA THR A 214 -4.76 -1.21 14.17
C THR A 214 -6.02 -2.04 14.25
N ILE A 215 -7.17 -1.45 13.89
CA ILE A 215 -8.45 -2.13 13.77
C ILE A 215 -9.03 -1.90 12.38
N GLY A 216 -9.55 -2.94 11.76
CA GLY A 216 -10.11 -2.87 10.41
C GLY A 216 -11.37 -3.68 10.25
N PHE A 217 -12.28 -3.17 9.40
CA PHE A 217 -13.50 -3.86 9.00
C PHE A 217 -13.68 -3.72 7.49
N LYS A 218 -14.03 -4.82 6.86
CA LYS A 218 -14.34 -4.89 5.42
C LYS A 218 -15.61 -5.67 5.22
N ASN A 219 -16.45 -5.19 4.35
CA ASN A 219 -17.68 -5.86 3.97
C ASN A 219 -17.89 -5.74 2.47
N SER A 220 -18.33 -6.82 1.86
CA SER A 220 -18.71 -6.85 0.44
C SER A 220 -20.07 -7.49 0.31
N TYR A 221 -20.98 -6.82 -0.39
CA TYR A 221 -22.33 -7.30 -0.65
C TYR A 221 -22.74 -6.95 -2.06
N GLU A 222 -23.05 -7.96 -2.87
CA GLU A 222 -23.45 -7.82 -4.29
C GLU A 222 -22.51 -6.87 -5.08
N LYS A 223 -22.98 -5.64 -5.32
CA LYS A 223 -22.29 -4.60 -6.12
C LYS A 223 -21.44 -3.66 -5.27
N TRP A 224 -21.61 -3.69 -3.96
CA TRP A 224 -20.98 -2.74 -3.05
C TRP A 224 -19.90 -3.38 -2.20
N LYS A 225 -18.78 -2.66 -2.04
CA LYS A 225 -17.71 -3.05 -1.14
C LYS A 225 -17.36 -1.87 -0.24
N PHE A 226 -17.13 -2.16 1.04
CA PHE A 226 -16.82 -1.17 2.05
C PHE A 226 -15.56 -1.59 2.81
N LEU A 227 -14.76 -0.59 3.16
CA LEU A 227 -13.57 -0.77 3.98
C LEU A 227 -13.46 0.42 4.94
N VAL A 228 -13.15 0.14 6.20
CA VAL A 228 -12.79 1.14 7.21
C VAL A 228 -11.65 0.59 8.05
N ARG A 229 -10.62 1.42 8.28
CA ARG A 229 -9.47 1.06 9.12
C ARG A 229 -9.00 2.25 9.92
N GLY A 230 -8.80 2.05 11.24
CA GLY A 230 -8.16 3.01 12.14
C GLY A 230 -6.84 2.46 12.66
N ALA A 231 -5.88 3.35 12.89
CA ALA A 231 -4.63 3.01 13.57
C ALA A 231 -4.20 4.12 14.54
N TYR A 232 -3.52 3.69 15.61
CA TYR A 232 -2.89 4.58 16.57
C TYR A 232 -1.52 4.04 16.94
N ASP A 233 -0.51 4.87 16.71
CA ASP A 233 0.89 4.59 17.04
C ASP A 233 1.38 5.60 18.08
N THR A 234 2.10 5.12 19.10
CA THR A 234 2.70 5.99 20.12
C THR A 234 4.00 5.42 20.62
N HIS A 235 5.03 6.25 20.64
CA HIS A 235 6.40 5.86 21.01
C HIS A 235 7.03 6.89 21.94
N LEU A 236 7.82 6.42 22.89
CA LEU A 236 8.77 7.24 23.64
C LEU A 236 10.05 7.44 22.83
N ASP A 237 10.97 8.22 23.39
CA ASP A 237 12.32 8.35 22.85
C ASP A 237 13.00 6.98 22.76
N TYR A 238 13.66 6.69 21.64
CA TYR A 238 14.37 5.43 21.47
C TYR A 238 15.67 5.42 22.27
N GLN A 239 16.10 4.21 22.67
CA GLN A 239 17.30 3.98 23.45
C GLN A 239 18.48 3.56 22.57
N THR A 240 19.63 4.15 22.85
CA THR A 240 20.92 3.71 22.30
C THR A 240 21.41 2.42 22.98
N PRO A 241 22.42 1.73 22.43
CA PRO A 241 23.03 0.59 23.09
C PRO A 241 23.60 0.89 24.50
N SER A 242 23.97 2.15 24.80
CA SER A 242 24.38 2.62 26.13
C SER A 242 23.22 2.88 27.09
N SER A 243 21.98 2.63 26.66
CA SER A 243 20.75 2.88 27.42
C SER A 243 20.36 4.35 27.57
N ASP A 244 21.08 5.28 26.99
CA ASP A 244 20.66 6.67 26.89
C ASP A 244 19.53 6.81 25.87
N LYS A 245 18.60 7.71 26.15
CA LYS A 245 17.52 8.03 25.21
C LYS A 245 17.92 9.20 24.32
N VAL A 246 17.70 9.06 23.03
CA VAL A 246 17.85 10.18 22.09
C VAL A 246 16.64 11.09 22.25
N THR A 247 16.90 12.25 22.84
CA THR A 247 15.85 13.18 23.30
C THR A 247 14.99 13.64 22.12
N ASN A 248 13.68 13.69 22.40
CA ASN A 248 12.66 14.20 21.50
C ASN A 248 12.52 13.41 20.18
N THR A 249 12.80 12.10 20.19
CA THR A 249 12.48 11.19 19.08
C THR A 249 11.11 10.53 19.25
N ARG A 250 10.40 10.88 20.31
CA ARG A 250 9.04 10.43 20.61
C ARG A 250 8.04 10.97 19.60
N TYR A 251 7.01 10.17 19.36
CA TYR A 251 5.93 10.58 18.44
C TYR A 251 4.62 9.87 18.75
N ASN A 252 3.55 10.42 18.24
CA ASN A 252 2.28 9.75 18.13
C ASN A 252 1.63 10.04 16.78
N GLU A 253 0.85 9.07 16.30
CA GLU A 253 0.23 9.13 14.99
C GLU A 253 -1.15 8.50 15.05
N VAL A 254 -2.15 9.16 14.44
CA VAL A 254 -3.49 8.64 14.22
C VAL A 254 -3.72 8.55 12.73
N ASN A 255 -4.14 7.38 12.28
CA ASN A 255 -4.48 7.16 10.88
C ASN A 255 -5.90 6.63 10.73
N PHE A 256 -6.61 7.11 9.71
CA PHE A 256 -7.91 6.61 9.33
C PHE A 256 -7.97 6.42 7.82
N ASN A 257 -8.43 5.25 7.40
CA ASN A 257 -8.65 4.89 6.01
C ASN A 257 -10.10 4.46 5.83
N SER A 258 -10.69 4.85 4.73
CA SER A 258 -11.97 4.34 4.28
C SER A 258 -12.00 4.13 2.79
N GLY A 259 -12.83 3.22 2.35
CA GLY A 259 -13.03 2.95 0.93
C GLY A 259 -14.44 2.45 0.67
N ILE A 260 -14.98 2.86 -0.46
CA ILE A 260 -16.22 2.36 -1.00
C ILE A 260 -16.02 2.04 -2.48
N ARG A 261 -16.51 0.89 -2.93
CA ARG A 261 -16.48 0.50 -4.33
C ARG A 261 -17.86 0.06 -4.77
N TYR A 262 -18.23 0.50 -5.96
CA TYR A 262 -19.43 0.06 -6.66
C TYR A 262 -19.03 -0.59 -7.98
N ASN A 263 -19.52 -1.79 -8.22
CA ASN A 263 -19.26 -2.53 -9.45
C ASN A 263 -20.57 -3.00 -10.09
N ASN A 264 -20.69 -2.81 -11.38
CA ASN A 264 -21.68 -3.45 -12.22
C ASN A 264 -21.07 -3.73 -13.61
N ASN A 265 -21.88 -4.23 -14.54
CA ASN A 265 -21.41 -4.59 -15.90
C ASN A 265 -20.91 -3.41 -16.74
N LEU A 266 -21.24 -2.17 -16.35
CA LEU A 266 -20.88 -0.95 -17.10
C LEU A 266 -19.86 -0.10 -16.39
N ILE A 267 -19.86 -0.10 -15.05
CA ILE A 267 -19.07 0.84 -14.25
C ILE A 267 -18.44 0.10 -13.06
N SER A 268 -17.16 0.33 -12.87
CA SER A 268 -16.45 0.09 -11.60
C SER A 268 -15.98 1.44 -11.08
N SER A 269 -16.48 1.84 -9.91
CA SER A 269 -16.14 3.11 -9.28
C SER A 269 -15.61 2.85 -7.87
N GLU A 270 -14.44 3.39 -7.56
CA GLU A 270 -13.79 3.26 -6.27
C GLU A 270 -13.41 4.62 -5.71
N LEU A 271 -13.98 4.97 -4.57
CA LEU A 271 -13.62 6.15 -3.79
C LEU A 271 -12.85 5.71 -2.56
N ARG A 272 -11.71 6.35 -2.30
CA ARG A 272 -10.93 6.16 -1.07
C ARG A 272 -10.61 7.49 -0.40
N TYR A 273 -10.57 7.45 0.90
CA TYR A 273 -10.11 8.55 1.74
C TYR A 273 -9.12 8.03 2.77
N ASN A 274 -8.00 8.72 2.89
CA ASN A 274 -7.00 8.51 3.93
C ASN A 274 -6.73 9.84 4.63
N VAL A 275 -6.64 9.80 5.95
CA VAL A 275 -6.09 10.90 6.75
C VAL A 275 -5.07 10.34 7.73
N ASN A 276 -3.91 11.00 7.79
CA ASN A 276 -2.84 10.70 8.73
C ASN A 276 -2.48 11.97 9.49
N LYS A 277 -2.66 11.95 10.81
CA LYS A 277 -2.25 13.04 11.69
C LYS A 277 -1.12 12.56 12.57
N SER A 278 0.04 13.21 12.44
CA SER A 278 1.28 12.88 13.14
C SER A 278 1.74 14.05 13.98
N ASN A 279 2.21 13.76 15.20
CA ASN A 279 2.88 14.70 16.07
C ASN A 279 4.27 14.14 16.38
N LEU A 280 5.29 14.75 15.80
CA LEU A 280 6.64 14.22 15.65
C LEU A 280 7.64 15.13 16.37
N GLY A 281 8.38 14.61 17.36
CA GLY A 281 9.48 15.34 17.94
C GLY A 281 10.67 15.43 16.96
N LEU A 282 11.35 16.57 16.97
CA LEU A 282 12.61 16.77 16.26
C LEU A 282 13.76 16.66 17.26
N THR A 283 14.70 15.75 16.97
CA THR A 283 15.81 15.51 17.89
C THR A 283 16.91 16.56 17.75
N GLU A 284 17.49 16.95 18.87
CA GLU A 284 18.68 17.80 18.95
C GLU A 284 19.88 17.08 19.61
N GLY A 285 19.73 15.78 19.85
CA GLY A 285 20.78 14.95 20.45
C GLY A 285 20.38 14.29 21.75
N ILE A 286 21.34 14.02 22.63
CA ILE A 286 21.10 13.40 23.93
C ILE A 286 21.12 14.51 25.00
N GLU A 287 19.96 14.83 25.50
CA GLU A 287 19.76 15.85 26.51
C GLU A 287 19.01 15.30 27.75
N SER A 288 17.96 15.99 28.20
CA SER A 288 17.18 15.57 29.36
C SER A 288 16.40 14.29 29.09
N GLN A 289 16.58 13.29 29.92
CA GLN A 289 15.89 12.00 29.85
C GLN A 289 14.44 12.12 30.32
N SER A 290 13.49 11.64 29.52
CA SER A 290 12.05 11.75 29.80
C SER A 290 11.30 10.47 29.43
N ASN A 291 10.18 10.23 30.12
CA ASN A 291 9.20 9.21 29.78
C ASN A 291 7.89 9.84 29.24
N SER A 292 7.90 11.12 28.88
CA SER A 292 6.76 11.75 28.23
C SER A 292 6.52 11.17 26.85
N ARG A 293 5.25 11.02 26.46
CA ARG A 293 4.85 10.67 25.09
C ARG A 293 4.52 11.90 24.24
N ILE A 294 4.55 13.07 24.88
CA ILE A 294 4.29 14.35 24.21
C ILE A 294 5.62 14.89 23.71
N PRO A 295 5.79 15.16 22.43
CA PRO A 295 6.97 15.82 21.90
C PRO A 295 7.22 17.19 22.56
N ASN A 296 8.49 17.49 22.77
CA ASN A 296 8.93 18.82 23.18
C ASN A 296 9.22 19.70 21.94
N LEU A 297 9.39 20.97 22.13
CA LEU A 297 9.95 21.84 21.08
C LEU A 297 11.43 21.48 20.82
N PRO A 298 11.86 21.45 19.55
CA PRO A 298 11.06 21.60 18.33
C PRO A 298 10.26 20.33 18.00
N TYR A 299 9.05 20.49 17.49
CA TYR A 299 8.21 19.38 17.00
C TYR A 299 7.42 19.79 15.75
N GLN A 300 6.86 18.81 15.04
CA GLN A 300 5.97 19.02 13.91
C GLN A 300 4.60 18.40 14.18
N GLU A 301 3.55 19.10 13.82
CA GLU A 301 2.22 18.56 13.63
C GLU A 301 1.90 18.54 12.14
N ILE A 302 1.69 17.34 11.60
CA ILE A 302 1.45 17.16 10.18
C ILE A 302 0.11 16.46 10.01
N THR A 303 -0.74 16.98 9.11
CA THR A 303 -1.99 16.32 8.74
C THR A 303 -2.01 16.12 7.24
N ASN A 304 -1.80 14.89 6.79
CA ASN A 304 -1.88 14.51 5.40
C ASN A 304 -3.27 13.93 5.10
N GLN A 305 -3.89 14.37 4.03
CA GLN A 305 -5.16 13.85 3.55
C GLN A 305 -5.03 13.47 2.07
N ILE A 306 -5.56 12.31 1.72
CA ILE A 306 -5.57 11.82 0.35
C ILE A 306 -7.00 11.38 0.03
N VAL A 307 -7.56 11.91 -1.05
CA VAL A 307 -8.80 11.42 -1.66
C VAL A 307 -8.46 10.90 -3.04
N SER A 308 -8.91 9.71 -3.37
CA SER A 308 -8.81 9.17 -4.72
C SER A 308 -10.15 8.63 -5.19
N LEU A 309 -10.48 8.89 -6.45
CA LEU A 309 -11.66 8.36 -7.14
C LEU A 309 -11.18 7.75 -8.46
N HIS A 310 -11.35 6.45 -8.59
CA HIS A 310 -11.01 5.69 -9.78
C HIS A 310 -12.29 5.16 -10.41
N ASN A 311 -12.53 5.48 -11.67
CA ASN A 311 -13.70 5.01 -12.40
C ASN A 311 -13.27 4.33 -13.69
N HIS A 312 -13.78 3.13 -13.88
CA HIS A 312 -13.68 2.38 -15.12
C HIS A 312 -15.07 2.28 -15.73
N ILE A 313 -15.26 2.81 -16.93
CA ILE A 313 -16.52 2.77 -17.67
C ILE A 313 -16.33 1.84 -18.85
N PHE A 314 -17.09 0.76 -18.90
CA PHE A 314 -17.00 -0.28 -19.91
C PHE A 314 -18.11 -0.13 -20.93
N LEU A 315 -17.76 0.28 -22.13
CA LEU A 315 -18.65 0.29 -23.27
C LEU A 315 -18.36 -0.93 -24.16
N LYS A 316 -19.29 -1.26 -25.07
CA LYS A 316 -19.18 -2.44 -25.92
C LYS A 316 -17.82 -2.56 -26.63
N ASN A 317 -17.26 -1.46 -27.11
CA ASN A 317 -16.02 -1.43 -27.89
C ASN A 317 -14.97 -0.46 -27.33
N SER A 318 -15.15 0.06 -26.12
CA SER A 318 -14.26 1.06 -25.54
C SER A 318 -14.26 0.97 -24.02
N LYS A 319 -13.14 1.35 -23.42
CA LYS A 319 -13.00 1.54 -21.97
C LYS A 319 -12.57 2.98 -21.72
N PHE A 320 -13.20 3.62 -20.74
CA PHE A 320 -12.77 4.91 -20.22
C PHE A 320 -12.32 4.73 -18.79
N ASP A 321 -11.11 5.17 -18.51
CA ASP A 321 -10.55 5.24 -17.17
C ASP A 321 -10.48 6.72 -16.79
N ILE A 322 -11.12 7.08 -15.67
CA ILE A 322 -11.17 8.45 -15.16
C ILE A 322 -10.69 8.43 -13.72
N ASP A 323 -9.54 9.02 -13.48
CA ASP A 323 -8.93 9.10 -12.18
C ASP A 323 -8.93 10.53 -11.68
N PHE A 324 -9.32 10.69 -10.42
CA PHE A 324 -9.23 11.95 -9.71
C PHE A 324 -8.47 11.72 -8.40
N GLY A 325 -7.51 12.59 -8.12
CA GLY A 325 -6.73 12.58 -6.89
C GLY A 325 -6.67 13.97 -6.26
N TYR A 326 -6.83 14.03 -4.95
CA TYR A 326 -6.63 15.24 -4.16
C TYR A 326 -5.74 14.92 -2.97
N ILE A 327 -4.78 15.79 -2.72
CA ILE A 327 -3.89 15.75 -1.55
C ILE A 327 -3.91 17.10 -0.84
N SER A 328 -3.89 17.04 0.48
CA SER A 328 -3.66 18.19 1.35
C SER A 328 -2.67 17.79 2.44
N ASN A 329 -1.69 18.64 2.67
CA ASN A 329 -0.67 18.51 3.70
C ASN A 329 -0.76 19.69 4.66
#